data_14dc50378978a90c7b8750875d0eac78
#
_entry.id   14dc50378978a90c7b8750875d0eac78
#
_cell.length_a   1.000
_cell.length_b   1.000
_cell.length_c   1.000
_cell.angle_alpha   90.00
_cell.angle_beta   90.00
_cell.angle_gamma   90.00
#
_symmetry.space_group_name_H-M   'P 1'
#
loop_
_entity.id
_entity.type
_entity.pdbx_description
1 polymer ?
#
loop_
_entity_poly.entity_id
_entity_poly.type
_entity_poly.pdbx_seq_one_letter_code
_entity_poly.pdbx_strand_id
1 'polypeptide(L)'
;LKREVNYHLELTRKASKIKAGDSGLLALDWNNGNRNILADQKLSGLILGQTLNTQDYEIYRALIEATAYGALEIIKLIETKGVVIDEVIATGGIGHKNKLFMQIYADVFGVPVRLVSNENAVSVGAGIMAAITYKTHNKKDIDISSLVDKLSVESKEVFKPDFYENKAYKKLFKLYSDLHDSFGDNKASQNLFHIMKELHTK
;
A
#
# COMPACT_ATOMS: atom_id res chain seq x y z
N LEU A 1 10.19 -19.20 -11.66
CA LEU A 1 10.64 -18.48 -10.45
C LEU A 1 11.86 -17.59 -10.71
N LYS A 2 13.02 -18.10 -11.13
CA LYS A 2 14.21 -17.25 -11.39
C LYS A 2 14.00 -16.21 -12.50
N ARG A 3 13.26 -16.52 -13.57
CA ARG A 3 12.96 -15.59 -14.67
C ARG A 3 11.98 -14.50 -14.23
N GLU A 4 10.98 -14.83 -13.43
CA GLU A 4 10.01 -13.88 -12.89
C GLU A 4 10.65 -12.91 -11.90
N VAL A 5 11.51 -13.39 -11.00
CA VAL A 5 12.25 -12.53 -10.05
C VAL A 5 13.13 -11.52 -10.81
N ASN A 6 13.80 -11.94 -11.89
CA ASN A 6 14.61 -11.03 -12.72
C ASN A 6 13.76 -9.97 -13.44
N TYR A 7 12.55 -10.32 -13.89
CA TYR A 7 11.64 -9.39 -14.54
C TYR A 7 11.14 -8.30 -13.58
N HIS A 8 10.71 -8.66 -12.39
CA HIS A 8 10.32 -7.67 -11.36
C HIS A 8 11.48 -6.73 -10.98
N LEU A 9 12.69 -7.24 -10.86
CA LEU A 9 13.87 -6.42 -10.58
C LEU A 9 14.16 -5.44 -11.72
N GLU A 10 14.00 -5.88 -12.98
CA GLU A 10 14.17 -5.01 -14.14
C GLU A 10 13.11 -3.92 -14.20
N LEU A 11 11.82 -4.26 -13.98
CA LEU A 11 10.74 -3.29 -13.91
C LEU A 11 10.99 -2.27 -12.80
N THR A 12 11.37 -2.72 -11.59
CA THR A 12 11.70 -1.85 -10.48
C THR A 12 12.84 -0.89 -10.83
N ARG A 13 13.91 -1.39 -11.45
CA ARG A 13 15.06 -0.58 -11.87
C ARG A 13 14.70 0.48 -12.92
N LYS A 14 13.82 0.16 -13.87
CA LYS A 14 13.33 1.11 -14.88
C LYS A 14 12.36 2.11 -14.24
N ALA A 15 11.40 1.63 -13.46
CA ALA A 15 10.42 2.44 -12.78
C ALA A 15 11.03 3.43 -11.77
N SER A 16 12.16 3.09 -11.13
CA SER A 16 12.85 3.99 -10.18
C SER A 16 13.48 5.23 -10.84
N LYS A 17 13.59 5.25 -12.18
CA LYS A 17 14.10 6.39 -12.94
C LYS A 17 13.03 7.40 -13.35
N ILE A 18 11.76 7.04 -13.18
CA ILE A 18 10.61 7.90 -13.48
C ILE A 18 10.29 8.71 -12.24
N LYS A 19 9.95 9.98 -12.40
CA LYS A 19 9.44 10.82 -11.31
C LYS A 19 7.92 10.70 -11.17
N ALA A 20 7.39 11.18 -10.06
CA ALA A 20 5.95 11.23 -9.83
C ALA A 20 5.22 11.96 -10.96
N GLY A 21 4.30 11.27 -11.62
CA GLY A 21 3.48 11.80 -12.72
C GLY A 21 4.10 11.78 -14.11
N ASP A 22 5.39 11.50 -14.27
CA ASP A 22 6.05 11.49 -15.58
C ASP A 22 5.50 10.41 -16.53
N SER A 23 4.94 9.33 -15.99
CA SER A 23 4.30 8.28 -16.80
C SER A 23 3.02 8.74 -17.48
N GLY A 24 2.38 9.81 -16.98
CA GLY A 24 1.04 10.23 -17.42
C GLY A 24 -0.08 9.23 -17.10
N LEU A 25 0.22 8.19 -16.31
CA LEU A 25 -0.73 7.15 -15.93
C LEU A 25 -1.30 7.41 -14.53
N LEU A 26 -2.58 7.07 -14.38
CA LEU A 26 -3.27 7.02 -13.11
C LEU A 26 -4.02 5.68 -13.00
N ALA A 27 -3.99 5.03 -11.85
CA ALA A 27 -4.65 3.74 -11.70
C ALA A 27 -5.46 3.67 -10.40
N LEU A 28 -6.51 2.81 -10.41
CA LEU A 28 -7.22 2.36 -9.22
C LEU A 28 -6.72 0.95 -8.86
N ASP A 29 -6.33 0.77 -7.62
CA ASP A 29 -5.72 -0.46 -7.09
C ASP A 29 -6.72 -1.58 -6.74
N TRP A 30 -7.95 -1.50 -7.25
CA TRP A 30 -9.06 -2.39 -6.90
C TRP A 30 -9.01 -3.77 -7.59
N ASN A 31 -7.81 -4.27 -7.89
CA ASN A 31 -7.62 -5.55 -8.59
C ASN A 31 -8.28 -6.75 -7.85
N ASN A 32 -8.54 -6.60 -6.54
CA ASN A 32 -9.27 -7.57 -5.73
C ASN A 32 -10.47 -6.93 -5.00
N GLY A 33 -11.13 -5.98 -5.63
CA GLY A 33 -12.17 -5.16 -5.03
C GLY A 33 -11.63 -4.05 -4.14
N ASN A 34 -12.50 -3.14 -3.69
CA ASN A 34 -12.20 -2.15 -2.67
C ASN A 34 -12.84 -2.60 -1.35
N ARG A 35 -12.02 -3.11 -0.43
CA ARG A 35 -12.50 -3.65 0.87
C ARG A 35 -12.64 -2.57 1.94
N ASN A 36 -11.83 -1.53 1.85
CA ASN A 36 -11.81 -0.41 2.77
C ASN A 36 -12.38 0.81 2.06
N ILE A 37 -13.22 1.55 2.74
CA ILE A 37 -14.01 2.69 2.34
C ILE A 37 -15.25 2.27 1.56
N LEU A 38 -15.16 1.75 0.33
CA LEU A 38 -16.33 1.40 -0.48
C LEU A 38 -16.97 0.06 -0.08
N ALA A 39 -16.23 -0.84 0.54
CA ALA A 39 -16.66 -2.18 0.95
C ALA A 39 -17.27 -3.03 -0.18
N ASP A 40 -16.84 -2.80 -1.42
CA ASP A 40 -17.32 -3.52 -2.60
C ASP A 40 -16.23 -4.41 -3.20
N GLN A 41 -16.43 -5.73 -3.07
CA GLN A 41 -15.52 -6.74 -3.59
C GLN A 41 -15.69 -7.01 -5.10
N LYS A 42 -16.74 -6.48 -5.72
CA LYS A 42 -17.00 -6.66 -7.15
C LYS A 42 -16.31 -5.60 -8.01
N LEU A 43 -15.77 -4.54 -7.41
CA LEU A 43 -14.94 -3.56 -8.11
C LEU A 43 -13.66 -4.21 -8.63
N SER A 44 -13.09 -3.65 -9.68
CA SER A 44 -11.85 -4.09 -10.31
C SER A 44 -10.94 -2.92 -10.64
N GLY A 45 -9.65 -3.20 -10.86
CA GLY A 45 -8.66 -2.18 -11.18
C GLY A 45 -8.94 -1.44 -12.48
N LEU A 46 -8.43 -0.22 -12.57
CA LEU A 46 -8.50 0.64 -13.75
C LEU A 46 -7.13 1.28 -13.99
N ILE A 47 -6.74 1.43 -15.24
CA ILE A 47 -5.56 2.22 -15.65
C ILE A 47 -6.01 3.25 -16.67
N LEU A 48 -5.79 4.53 -16.37
CA LEU A 48 -6.10 5.67 -17.21
C LEU A 48 -4.82 6.30 -17.76
N GLY A 49 -4.88 6.87 -18.97
CA GLY A 49 -3.78 7.63 -19.57
C GLY A 49 -2.87 6.83 -20.47
N GLN A 50 -3.18 5.56 -20.79
CA GLN A 50 -2.38 4.75 -21.69
C GLN A 50 -2.33 5.33 -23.11
N THR A 51 -1.16 5.28 -23.72
CA THR A 51 -0.90 5.69 -25.10
C THR A 51 -0.17 4.58 -25.85
N LEU A 52 0.05 4.75 -27.16
CA LEU A 52 0.83 3.78 -27.97
C LEU A 52 2.29 3.64 -27.51
N ASN A 53 2.81 4.62 -26.78
CA ASN A 53 4.20 4.64 -26.30
C ASN A 53 4.35 4.16 -24.85
N THR A 54 3.23 3.86 -24.15
CA THR A 54 3.26 3.41 -22.77
C THR A 54 4.06 2.13 -22.59
N GLN A 55 5.01 2.17 -21.66
CA GLN A 55 5.92 1.06 -21.37
C GLN A 55 5.46 0.24 -20.17
N ASP A 56 5.90 -1.01 -20.10
CA ASP A 56 5.57 -1.95 -19.03
C ASP A 56 5.99 -1.46 -17.64
N TYR A 57 7.16 -0.82 -17.52
CA TYR A 57 7.65 -0.26 -16.26
C TYR A 57 6.91 1.00 -15.81
N GLU A 58 6.25 1.73 -16.73
CA GLU A 58 5.37 2.86 -16.41
C GLU A 58 4.07 2.35 -15.80
N ILE A 59 3.48 1.31 -16.38
CA ILE A 59 2.31 0.61 -15.82
C ILE A 59 2.66 0.05 -14.43
N TYR A 60 3.83 -0.61 -14.31
CA TYR A 60 4.29 -1.15 -13.03
C TYR A 60 4.40 -0.08 -11.94
N ARG A 61 4.95 1.10 -12.27
CA ARG A 61 5.03 2.22 -11.34
C ARG A 61 3.63 2.76 -10.98
N ALA A 62 2.77 2.99 -11.96
CA ALA A 62 1.41 3.48 -11.73
C ALA A 62 0.60 2.56 -10.82
N LEU A 63 0.78 1.23 -10.93
CA LEU A 63 0.13 0.26 -10.05
C LEU A 63 0.68 0.34 -8.61
N ILE A 64 1.97 0.57 -8.42
CA ILE A 64 2.54 0.82 -7.08
C ILE A 64 1.98 2.13 -6.50
N GLU A 65 1.99 3.21 -7.28
CA GLU A 65 1.44 4.51 -6.88
C GLU A 65 -0.03 4.40 -6.50
N ALA A 66 -0.84 3.65 -7.27
CA ALA A 66 -2.25 3.41 -6.97
C ALA A 66 -2.46 2.75 -5.61
N THR A 67 -1.65 1.74 -5.25
CA THR A 67 -1.74 1.11 -3.93
C THR A 67 -1.38 2.07 -2.79
N ALA A 68 -0.43 2.99 -3.03
CA ALA A 68 -0.09 4.03 -2.06
C ALA A 68 -1.21 5.07 -1.91
N TYR A 69 -1.86 5.46 -3.01
CA TYR A 69 -3.03 6.36 -2.94
C TYR A 69 -4.21 5.71 -2.21
N GLY A 70 -4.52 4.44 -2.49
CA GLY A 70 -5.57 3.71 -1.77
C GLY A 70 -5.30 3.64 -0.27
N ALA A 71 -4.05 3.44 0.14
CA ALA A 71 -3.65 3.48 1.53
C ALA A 71 -3.75 4.91 2.12
N LEU A 72 -3.43 5.96 1.34
CA LEU A 72 -3.56 7.35 1.77
C LEU A 72 -5.03 7.75 1.97
N GLU A 73 -5.98 7.24 1.16
CA GLU A 73 -7.42 7.45 1.40
C GLU A 73 -7.83 6.93 2.78
N ILE A 74 -7.34 5.77 3.18
CA ILE A 74 -7.62 5.20 4.51
C ILE A 74 -7.00 6.10 5.61
N ILE A 75 -5.76 6.55 5.43
CA ILE A 75 -5.09 7.48 6.34
C ILE A 75 -5.92 8.77 6.48
N LYS A 76 -6.35 9.35 5.37
CA LYS A 76 -7.17 10.57 5.38
C LYS A 76 -8.50 10.37 6.11
N LEU A 77 -9.15 9.22 5.91
CA LEU A 77 -10.37 8.90 6.66
C LEU A 77 -10.10 8.82 8.18
N ILE A 78 -8.99 8.23 8.61
CA ILE A 78 -8.59 8.16 10.02
C ILE A 78 -8.32 9.56 10.57
N GLU A 79 -7.62 10.42 9.83
CA GLU A 79 -7.34 11.80 10.20
C GLU A 79 -8.62 12.63 10.42
N THR A 80 -9.71 12.37 9.67
CA THR A 80 -11.01 13.02 9.88
C THR A 80 -11.60 12.73 11.26
N LYS A 81 -11.14 11.68 11.96
CA LYS A 81 -11.54 11.32 13.32
C LYS A 81 -10.63 11.92 14.41
N GLY A 82 -9.74 12.85 14.02
CA GLY A 82 -8.86 13.56 14.94
C GLY A 82 -7.57 12.80 15.29
N VAL A 83 -7.26 11.72 14.59
CA VAL A 83 -5.99 10.99 14.78
C VAL A 83 -4.92 11.66 13.94
N VAL A 84 -3.79 12.00 14.56
CA VAL A 84 -2.60 12.51 13.87
C VAL A 84 -1.67 11.33 13.58
N ILE A 85 -1.19 11.24 12.35
CA ILE A 85 -0.28 10.17 11.92
C ILE A 85 1.08 10.81 11.60
N ASP A 86 2.07 10.59 12.47
CA ASP A 86 3.42 11.13 12.33
C ASP A 86 4.38 10.15 11.63
N GLU A 87 4.06 8.86 11.64
CA GLU A 87 4.86 7.79 11.04
C GLU A 87 3.96 6.62 10.67
N VAL A 88 4.34 5.90 9.61
CA VAL A 88 3.71 4.63 9.23
C VAL A 88 4.69 3.48 9.43
N ILE A 89 4.26 2.42 10.09
CA ILE A 89 5.05 1.20 10.28
C ILE A 89 4.61 0.15 9.26
N ALA A 90 5.49 -0.19 8.34
CA ALA A 90 5.26 -1.19 7.31
C ALA A 90 5.78 -2.56 7.73
N THR A 91 4.99 -3.60 7.48
CA THR A 91 5.35 -5.00 7.75
C THR A 91 5.15 -5.85 6.50
N GLY A 92 5.83 -6.99 6.44
CA GLY A 92 5.65 -7.98 5.37
C GLY A 92 6.75 -7.96 4.30
N GLY A 93 6.75 -8.99 3.47
CA GLY A 93 7.87 -9.29 2.58
C GLY A 93 8.05 -8.35 1.38
N ILE A 94 7.03 -7.61 0.96
CA ILE A 94 7.11 -6.69 -0.20
C ILE A 94 8.09 -5.55 0.11
N GLY A 95 8.00 -4.95 1.30
CA GLY A 95 8.86 -3.85 1.70
C GLY A 95 10.35 -4.22 1.68
N HIS A 96 10.69 -5.43 2.11
CA HIS A 96 12.07 -5.94 2.08
C HIS A 96 12.60 -6.18 0.66
N LYS A 97 11.72 -6.54 -0.27
CA LYS A 97 12.10 -6.91 -1.65
C LYS A 97 12.10 -5.73 -2.61
N ASN A 98 11.35 -4.67 -2.30
CA ASN A 98 11.16 -3.54 -3.20
C ASN A 98 11.25 -2.20 -2.48
N LYS A 99 12.45 -1.60 -2.50
CA LYS A 99 12.71 -0.29 -1.88
C LYS A 99 12.01 0.86 -2.60
N LEU A 100 11.80 0.76 -3.91
CA LEU A 100 11.02 1.74 -4.67
C LEU A 100 9.58 1.82 -4.14
N PHE A 101 8.96 0.66 -3.87
CA PHE A 101 7.64 0.59 -3.28
C PHE A 101 7.58 1.38 -1.96
N MET A 102 8.53 1.15 -1.06
CA MET A 102 8.58 1.82 0.24
C MET A 102 8.82 3.33 0.11
N GLN A 103 9.68 3.75 -0.83
CA GLN A 103 9.94 5.18 -1.06
C GLN A 103 8.70 5.88 -1.62
N ILE A 104 8.00 5.28 -2.60
CA ILE A 104 6.75 5.83 -3.14
C ILE A 104 5.72 6.01 -2.01
N TYR A 105 5.59 5.05 -1.11
CA TYR A 105 4.68 5.16 0.03
C TYR A 105 5.04 6.33 0.95
N ALA A 106 6.31 6.51 1.28
CA ALA A 106 6.76 7.64 2.09
C ALA A 106 6.48 8.98 1.38
N ASP A 107 6.77 9.05 0.08
CA ASP A 107 6.56 10.25 -0.74
C ASP A 107 5.08 10.61 -0.89
N VAL A 108 4.22 9.61 -1.08
CA VAL A 108 2.76 9.77 -1.17
C VAL A 108 2.17 10.20 0.18
N PHE A 109 2.56 9.55 1.26
CA PHE A 109 2.02 9.86 2.61
C PHE A 109 2.53 11.20 3.14
N GLY A 110 3.75 11.60 2.77
CA GLY A 110 4.39 12.81 3.30
C GLY A 110 4.87 12.66 4.75
N VAL A 111 4.91 11.44 5.27
CA VAL A 111 5.45 11.08 6.59
C VAL A 111 6.45 9.92 6.44
N PRO A 112 7.37 9.74 7.41
CA PRO A 112 8.30 8.62 7.37
C PRO A 112 7.57 7.27 7.35
N VAL A 113 8.09 6.32 6.57
CA VAL A 113 7.67 4.92 6.58
C VAL A 113 8.81 4.07 7.12
N ARG A 114 8.59 3.45 8.25
CA ARG A 114 9.54 2.56 8.92
C ARG A 114 9.26 1.12 8.57
N LEU A 115 10.24 0.41 8.04
CA LEU A 115 10.11 -1.01 7.71
C LEU A 115 10.55 -1.86 8.91
N VAL A 116 9.67 -2.73 9.39
CA VAL A 116 9.98 -3.70 10.45
C VAL A 116 11.03 -4.69 9.95
N SER A 117 12.09 -4.91 10.73
CA SER A 117 13.23 -5.78 10.31
C SER A 117 12.84 -7.24 10.12
N ASN A 118 11.78 -7.71 10.77
CA ASN A 118 11.32 -9.09 10.68
C ASN A 118 10.23 -9.24 9.62
N GLU A 119 10.50 -9.97 8.55
CA GLU A 119 9.52 -10.30 7.50
C GLU A 119 8.30 -11.05 8.04
N ASN A 120 8.46 -11.76 9.17
CA ASN A 120 7.41 -12.55 9.82
C ASN A 120 6.80 -11.83 11.04
N ALA A 121 6.72 -10.51 11.04
CA ALA A 121 6.20 -9.71 12.15
C ALA A 121 4.80 -10.17 12.62
N VAL A 122 3.94 -10.61 11.71
CA VAL A 122 2.61 -11.16 12.04
C VAL A 122 2.72 -12.42 12.90
N SER A 123 3.64 -13.34 12.56
CA SER A 123 3.88 -14.56 13.35
C SER A 123 4.46 -14.23 14.72
N VAL A 124 5.33 -13.24 14.81
CA VAL A 124 5.86 -12.75 16.11
C VAL A 124 4.72 -12.19 16.96
N GLY A 125 3.85 -11.36 16.40
CA GLY A 125 2.66 -10.85 17.08
C GLY A 125 1.74 -11.95 17.60
N ALA A 126 1.47 -12.98 16.79
CA ALA A 126 0.71 -14.14 17.20
C ALA A 126 1.39 -14.90 18.36
N GLY A 127 2.72 -15.04 18.32
CA GLY A 127 3.52 -15.65 19.40
C GLY A 127 3.44 -14.84 20.71
N ILE A 128 3.49 -13.51 20.62
CA ILE A 128 3.30 -12.62 21.77
C ILE A 128 1.92 -12.85 22.40
N MET A 129 0.85 -12.84 21.57
CA MET A 129 -0.50 -13.07 22.05
C MET A 129 -0.68 -14.46 22.70
N ALA A 130 -0.08 -15.50 22.13
CA ALA A 130 -0.08 -16.84 22.70
C ALA A 130 0.62 -16.87 24.08
N ALA A 131 1.78 -16.19 24.21
CA ALA A 131 2.51 -16.10 25.48
C ALA A 131 1.73 -15.34 26.55
N ILE A 132 1.04 -14.26 26.19
CA ILE A 132 0.14 -13.51 27.07
C ILE A 132 -0.99 -14.42 27.55
N THR A 133 -1.68 -15.10 26.62
CA THR A 133 -2.79 -16.02 26.93
C THR A 133 -2.35 -17.13 27.89
N TYR A 134 -1.21 -17.78 27.61
CA TYR A 134 -0.66 -18.83 28.46
C TYR A 134 -0.37 -18.34 29.89
N LYS A 135 0.27 -17.17 30.02
CA LYS A 135 0.58 -16.61 31.34
C LYS A 135 -0.68 -16.22 32.09
N THR A 136 -1.64 -15.56 31.42
CA THR A 136 -2.94 -15.20 32.04
C THR A 136 -3.70 -16.42 32.54
N HIS A 137 -3.77 -17.47 31.74
CA HIS A 137 -4.43 -18.72 32.12
C HIS A 137 -3.78 -19.36 33.36
N ASN A 138 -2.45 -19.28 33.47
CA ASN A 138 -1.72 -19.83 34.60
C ASN A 138 -1.56 -18.86 35.79
N LYS A 139 -2.32 -17.74 35.80
CA LYS A 139 -2.28 -16.70 36.85
C LYS A 139 -0.87 -16.18 37.16
N LYS A 140 -0.01 -16.11 36.15
CA LYS A 140 1.34 -15.55 36.25
C LYS A 140 1.29 -14.07 35.91
N ASP A 141 2.02 -13.26 36.67
CA ASP A 141 2.19 -11.84 36.37
C ASP A 141 2.78 -11.65 34.96
N ILE A 142 2.18 -10.70 34.23
CA ILE A 142 2.59 -10.38 32.88
C ILE A 142 2.98 -8.91 32.82
N ASP A 143 4.23 -8.67 32.59
CA ASP A 143 4.69 -7.42 32.05
C ASP A 143 4.67 -7.53 30.51
N ILE A 144 3.57 -7.05 29.91
CA ILE A 144 3.35 -7.09 28.46
C ILE A 144 4.41 -6.24 27.76
N SER A 145 4.77 -5.09 28.32
CA SER A 145 5.78 -4.19 27.75
C SER A 145 7.14 -4.88 27.65
N SER A 146 7.62 -5.47 28.76
CA SER A 146 8.87 -6.24 28.75
C SER A 146 8.84 -7.45 27.78
N LEU A 147 7.69 -8.10 27.60
CA LEU A 147 7.56 -9.19 26.66
C LEU A 147 7.65 -8.70 25.21
N VAL A 148 6.97 -7.60 24.89
CA VAL A 148 7.01 -6.95 23.58
C VAL A 148 8.44 -6.49 23.28
N ASP A 149 9.11 -5.79 24.21
CA ASP A 149 10.47 -5.31 24.03
C ASP A 149 11.49 -6.43 23.78
N LYS A 150 11.31 -7.59 24.43
CA LYS A 150 12.17 -8.75 24.23
C LYS A 150 11.98 -9.47 22.89
N LEU A 151 10.77 -9.40 22.34
CA LEU A 151 10.40 -10.13 21.12
C LEU A 151 10.31 -9.23 19.89
N SER A 152 10.19 -7.92 20.08
CA SER A 152 10.25 -6.96 18.99
C SER A 152 11.69 -6.78 18.51
N VAL A 153 11.85 -6.74 17.20
CA VAL A 153 13.15 -6.44 16.58
C VAL A 153 13.11 -5.00 16.10
N GLU A 154 14.05 -4.18 16.56
CA GLU A 154 14.17 -2.80 16.12
C GLU A 154 14.24 -2.70 14.60
N SER A 155 13.41 -1.82 14.03
CA SER A 155 13.49 -1.46 12.63
C SER A 155 14.63 -0.48 12.41
N LYS A 156 15.54 -0.83 11.50
CA LYS A 156 16.69 0.04 11.15
C LYS A 156 16.47 0.83 9.85
N GLU A 157 15.49 0.44 9.04
CA GLU A 157 15.27 1.06 7.73
C GLU A 157 14.06 2.00 7.77
N VAL A 158 14.31 3.30 7.51
CA VAL A 158 13.28 4.35 7.48
C VAL A 158 13.36 5.07 6.15
N PHE A 159 12.26 5.10 5.43
CA PHE A 159 12.08 5.84 4.19
C PHE A 159 11.48 7.20 4.53
N LYS A 160 12.21 8.26 4.24
CA LYS A 160 11.74 9.64 4.46
C LYS A 160 11.16 10.18 3.16
N PRO A 161 10.07 10.98 3.24
CA PRO A 161 9.49 11.58 2.04
C PRO A 161 10.45 12.56 1.39
N ASP A 162 10.57 12.49 0.06
CA ASP A 162 11.19 13.55 -0.74
C ASP A 162 10.21 14.71 -0.90
N PHE A 163 10.67 15.92 -0.68
CA PHE A 163 9.83 17.12 -0.71
C PHE A 163 9.22 17.37 -2.09
N TYR A 164 9.98 17.17 -3.16
CA TYR A 164 9.52 17.46 -4.53
C TYR A 164 8.57 16.39 -5.03
N GLU A 165 8.88 15.11 -4.78
CA GLU A 165 8.02 13.99 -5.13
C GLU A 165 6.69 14.08 -4.34
N ASN A 166 6.72 14.37 -3.03
CA ASN A 166 5.50 14.57 -2.23
C ASN A 166 4.62 15.70 -2.76
N LYS A 167 5.22 16.81 -3.20
CA LYS A 167 4.46 17.92 -3.80
C LYS A 167 3.76 17.50 -5.11
N ALA A 168 4.40 16.69 -5.93
CA ALA A 168 3.81 16.12 -7.13
C ALA A 168 2.70 15.11 -6.77
N TYR A 169 2.96 14.21 -5.83
CA TYR A 169 1.99 13.22 -5.37
C TYR A 169 0.74 13.83 -4.74
N LYS A 170 0.82 14.96 -4.06
CA LYS A 170 -0.38 15.68 -3.56
C LYS A 170 -1.33 16.08 -4.67
N LYS A 171 -0.80 16.47 -5.84
CA LYS A 171 -1.64 16.79 -7.01
C LYS A 171 -2.25 15.53 -7.63
N LEU A 172 -1.43 14.48 -7.77
CA LEU A 172 -1.87 13.20 -8.34
C LEU A 172 -2.90 12.51 -7.44
N PHE A 173 -2.71 12.60 -6.12
CA PHE A 173 -3.67 12.06 -5.16
C PHE A 173 -5.05 12.71 -5.30
N LYS A 174 -5.12 14.03 -5.53
CA LYS A 174 -6.41 14.69 -5.79
C LYS A 174 -7.09 14.11 -7.03
N LEU A 175 -6.35 13.86 -8.11
CA LEU A 175 -6.89 13.23 -9.32
C LEU A 175 -7.31 11.78 -9.06
N TYR A 176 -6.55 11.07 -8.20
CA TYR A 176 -6.92 9.72 -7.77
C TYR A 176 -8.24 9.74 -6.98
N SER A 177 -8.41 10.65 -6.01
CA SER A 177 -9.66 10.76 -5.24
C SER A 177 -10.84 11.10 -6.15
N ASP A 178 -10.68 12.05 -7.10
CA ASP A 178 -11.72 12.37 -8.09
C ASP A 178 -12.10 11.13 -8.93
N LEU A 179 -11.12 10.31 -9.33
CA LEU A 179 -11.32 9.07 -10.07
C LEU A 179 -11.98 7.99 -9.19
N HIS A 180 -11.51 7.84 -7.95
CA HIS A 180 -12.05 6.93 -6.95
C HIS A 180 -13.54 7.19 -6.72
N ASP A 181 -13.94 8.44 -6.49
CA ASP A 181 -15.33 8.82 -6.24
C ASP A 181 -16.19 8.64 -7.50
N SER A 182 -15.66 9.02 -8.68
CA SER A 182 -16.38 8.88 -9.95
C SER A 182 -16.74 7.44 -10.28
N PHE A 183 -15.89 6.49 -9.90
CA PHE A 183 -16.10 5.07 -10.19
C PHE A 183 -16.61 4.30 -8.96
N GLY A 184 -16.36 4.76 -7.75
CA GLY A 184 -16.75 4.12 -6.51
C GLY A 184 -18.18 4.45 -6.07
N ASP A 185 -18.63 5.70 -6.26
CA ASP A 185 -19.93 6.16 -5.77
C ASP A 185 -21.01 6.15 -6.86
N ASN A 186 -20.63 6.06 -8.13
CA ASN A 186 -21.57 6.08 -9.24
C ASN A 186 -22.06 4.66 -9.58
N LYS A 187 -23.35 4.39 -9.40
CA LYS A 187 -23.96 3.09 -9.68
C LYS A 187 -23.75 2.59 -11.11
N ALA A 188 -23.75 3.46 -12.11
CA ALA A 188 -23.53 3.06 -13.50
C ALA A 188 -22.08 2.58 -13.69
N SER A 189 -21.11 3.28 -13.12
CA SER A 189 -19.70 2.89 -13.16
C SER A 189 -19.45 1.59 -12.36
N GLN A 190 -20.05 1.46 -11.18
CA GLN A 190 -19.98 0.21 -10.39
C GLN A 190 -20.54 -0.99 -11.18
N ASN A 191 -21.68 -0.86 -11.84
CA ASN A 191 -22.27 -1.91 -12.66
C ASN A 191 -21.32 -2.37 -13.77
N LEU A 192 -20.57 -1.47 -14.40
CA LEU A 192 -19.58 -1.84 -15.40
C LEU A 192 -18.53 -2.80 -14.82
N PHE A 193 -17.97 -2.48 -13.67
CA PHE A 193 -16.99 -3.35 -13.00
C PHE A 193 -17.60 -4.69 -12.58
N HIS A 194 -18.82 -4.69 -12.05
CA HIS A 194 -19.51 -5.91 -11.64
C HIS A 194 -19.75 -6.85 -12.82
N ILE A 195 -20.23 -6.33 -13.96
CA ILE A 195 -20.43 -7.12 -15.18
C ILE A 195 -19.11 -7.69 -15.70
N MET A 196 -18.04 -6.85 -15.78
CA MET A 196 -16.73 -7.30 -16.24
C MET A 196 -16.17 -8.41 -15.36
N LYS A 197 -16.33 -8.30 -14.04
CA LYS A 197 -15.89 -9.33 -13.10
C LYS A 197 -16.68 -10.63 -13.23
N GLU A 198 -17.99 -10.56 -13.44
CA GLU A 198 -18.86 -11.73 -13.70
C GLU A 198 -18.48 -12.46 -15.00
N LEU A 199 -18.09 -11.72 -16.03
CA LEU A 199 -17.61 -12.31 -17.29
C LEU A 199 -16.27 -13.02 -17.13
N HIS A 200 -15.39 -12.50 -16.26
CA HIS A 200 -14.08 -13.10 -16.00
C HIS A 200 -14.14 -14.39 -15.18
N THR A 201 -15.16 -14.57 -14.36
CA THR A 201 -15.33 -15.76 -13.49
C THR A 201 -16.01 -16.94 -14.18
N LYS A 202 -16.39 -16.82 -15.44
CA LYS A 202 -16.91 -17.90 -16.30
C LYS A 202 -15.80 -18.52 -17.13
#